data_89642c2452a1864cfe621b4615cbd968
#
_entry.id   89642c2452a1864cfe621b4615cbd968
#
_cell.length_a   1.000
_cell.length_b   1.000
_cell.length_c   1.000
_cell.angle_alpha   90.00
_cell.angle_beta   90.00
_cell.angle_gamma   90.00
#
_symmetry.space_group_name_H-M   'P 1'
#
loop_
_entity.id
_entity.type
_entity.pdbx_description
1 polymer ?
#
loop_
_entity_poly.entity_id
_entity_poly.type
_entity_poly.pdbx_seq_one_letter_code
_entity_poly.pdbx_strand_id
1 'polypeptide(L)'
;VSSRNPDTRREFAENVTARLGIPTRPVDTLEEAVTDTPIVTLITNSTEAFLTADMLARGSHLNAMGAIVPSRVEFTDDVFGRADLIAVDSLRSIRDLSTEFRDHYGEDDAAWQDVRTIASVIAADETRPEGADVTLFKAMGMGLSDLALAIEVLKRARAQNKGHKVPDRVKLPARL
;
A
#
# COMPACT_ATOMS: atom_id res chain seq x y z
N VAL A 1 -4.06 0.45 15.67
CA VAL A 1 -3.39 -0.62 14.90
C VAL A 1 -3.84 -1.98 15.39
N SER A 2 -4.15 -2.89 14.46
CA SER A 2 -4.48 -4.30 14.73
C SER A 2 -3.48 -5.22 14.03
N SER A 3 -3.18 -6.36 14.63
CA SER A 3 -2.41 -7.46 14.05
C SER A 3 -2.66 -8.76 14.83
N ARG A 4 -2.29 -9.92 14.26
CA ARG A 4 -2.51 -11.22 14.87
C ARG A 4 -1.77 -11.43 16.21
N ASN A 5 -0.58 -10.86 16.33
CA ASN A 5 0.22 -11.01 17.55
C ASN A 5 0.04 -9.78 18.46
N PRO A 6 -0.54 -9.95 19.67
CA PRO A 6 -0.81 -8.82 20.57
C PRO A 6 0.46 -8.15 21.11
N ASP A 7 1.56 -8.88 21.29
CA ASP A 7 2.78 -8.33 21.86
C ASP A 7 3.50 -7.45 20.84
N THR A 8 3.68 -7.93 19.60
CA THR A 8 4.28 -7.13 18.53
C THR A 8 3.41 -5.94 18.16
N ARG A 9 2.08 -6.05 18.25
CA ARG A 9 1.13 -4.94 18.04
C ARG A 9 1.31 -3.85 19.09
N ARG A 10 1.46 -4.24 20.35
CA ARG A 10 1.69 -3.30 21.48
C ARG A 10 3.04 -2.61 21.32
N GLU A 11 4.10 -3.38 21.11
CA GLU A 11 5.44 -2.86 20.88
C GLU A 11 5.49 -1.88 19.70
N PHE A 12 4.82 -2.21 18.60
CA PHE A 12 4.72 -1.30 17.44
C PHE A 12 4.04 0.02 17.82
N ALA A 13 2.90 -0.04 18.53
CA ALA A 13 2.17 1.17 18.94
C ALA A 13 3.00 2.06 19.86
N GLU A 14 3.71 1.48 20.82
CA GLU A 14 4.61 2.18 21.73
C GLU A 14 5.78 2.84 20.98
N ASN A 15 6.41 2.10 20.05
CA ASN A 15 7.52 2.59 19.24
C ASN A 15 7.10 3.77 18.34
N VAL A 16 5.95 3.68 17.67
CA VAL A 16 5.44 4.77 16.83
C VAL A 16 5.16 6.01 17.68
N THR A 17 4.48 5.83 18.81
CA THR A 17 4.18 6.94 19.72
C THR A 17 5.45 7.60 20.24
N ALA A 18 6.42 6.81 20.69
CA ALA A 18 7.66 7.32 21.27
C ALA A 18 8.58 8.00 20.25
N ARG A 19 8.70 7.44 19.04
CA ARG A 19 9.65 7.92 18.03
C ARG A 19 9.12 9.03 17.15
N LEU A 20 7.81 9.01 16.87
CA LEU A 20 7.18 9.92 15.92
C LEU A 20 6.25 10.94 16.59
N GLY A 21 5.95 10.77 17.87
CA GLY A 21 4.99 11.63 18.58
C GLY A 21 3.54 11.45 18.09
N ILE A 22 3.26 10.35 17.36
CA ILE A 22 1.92 10.04 16.85
C ILE A 22 1.23 9.10 17.84
N PRO A 23 0.18 9.55 18.55
CA PRO A 23 -0.56 8.68 19.45
C PRO A 23 -1.08 7.44 18.72
N THR A 24 -0.58 6.27 19.09
CA THR A 24 -0.92 5.01 18.42
C THR A 24 -1.49 4.04 19.44
N ARG A 25 -2.73 3.58 19.20
CA ARG A 25 -3.44 2.67 20.08
C ARG A 25 -3.47 1.27 19.48
N PRO A 26 -2.99 0.24 20.20
CA PRO A 26 -3.23 -1.15 19.82
C PRO A 26 -4.69 -1.51 20.12
N VAL A 27 -5.34 -2.23 19.21
CA VAL A 27 -6.72 -2.71 19.36
C VAL A 27 -6.79 -4.19 19.06
N ASP A 28 -7.73 -4.89 19.68
CA ASP A 28 -7.76 -6.36 19.63
C ASP A 28 -8.45 -6.90 18.40
N THR A 29 -9.39 -6.15 17.82
CA THR A 29 -10.14 -6.59 16.65
C THR A 29 -9.88 -5.72 15.43
N LEU A 30 -10.18 -6.25 14.26
CA LEU A 30 -10.13 -5.51 13.01
C LEU A 30 -11.20 -4.41 13.01
N GLU A 31 -12.40 -4.71 13.46
CA GLU A 31 -13.52 -3.79 13.54
C GLU A 31 -13.15 -2.55 14.34
N GLU A 32 -12.54 -2.72 15.52
CA GLU A 32 -12.05 -1.59 16.31
C GLU A 32 -10.99 -0.75 15.60
N ALA A 33 -10.20 -1.39 14.72
CA ALA A 33 -9.15 -0.70 13.98
C ALA A 33 -9.69 0.15 12.83
N VAL A 34 -10.81 -0.22 12.22
CA VAL A 34 -11.32 0.38 10.98
C VAL A 34 -12.60 1.20 11.17
N THR A 35 -13.40 0.95 12.23
CA THR A 35 -14.63 1.70 12.50
C THR A 35 -14.35 3.20 12.58
N ASP A 36 -15.13 4.00 11.85
CA ASP A 36 -15.04 5.45 11.76
C ASP A 36 -13.66 5.99 11.38
N THR A 37 -12.82 5.14 10.76
CA THR A 37 -11.46 5.51 10.39
C THR A 37 -11.43 6.10 8.98
N PRO A 38 -10.96 7.35 8.81
CA PRO A 38 -10.95 8.01 7.49
C PRO A 38 -9.88 7.44 6.54
N ILE A 39 -8.82 6.84 7.07
CA ILE A 39 -7.77 6.21 6.26
C ILE A 39 -7.44 4.84 6.86
N VAL A 40 -7.71 3.79 6.09
CA VAL A 40 -7.38 2.41 6.43
C VAL A 40 -6.18 1.97 5.60
N THR A 41 -5.18 1.38 6.24
CA THR A 41 -4.02 0.82 5.54
C THR A 41 -3.88 -0.66 5.88
N LEU A 42 -4.03 -1.51 4.87
CA LEU A 42 -3.74 -2.94 4.93
C LEU A 42 -2.29 -3.17 4.49
N ILE A 43 -1.52 -3.83 5.33
CA ILE A 43 -0.12 -4.16 5.05
C ILE A 43 0.23 -5.51 5.70
N THR A 44 -0.50 -6.54 5.29
CA THR A 44 -0.44 -7.87 5.89
C THR A 44 0.15 -8.91 4.94
N ASN A 45 0.37 -10.10 5.46
CA ASN A 45 0.74 -11.28 4.68
C ASN A 45 -0.44 -12.27 4.58
N SER A 46 -1.68 -11.77 4.66
CA SER A 46 -2.86 -12.64 4.63
C SER A 46 -3.01 -13.38 3.31
N THR A 47 -3.44 -14.63 3.39
CA THR A 47 -3.82 -15.46 2.24
C THR A 47 -5.33 -15.60 2.11
N GLU A 48 -6.07 -14.99 3.02
CA GLU A 48 -7.54 -14.95 3.04
C GLU A 48 -8.00 -13.51 3.22
N ALA A 49 -9.01 -13.11 2.45
CA ALA A 49 -9.62 -11.78 2.57
C ALA A 49 -10.29 -11.64 3.95
N PHE A 50 -10.03 -10.53 4.60
CA PHE A 50 -10.53 -10.28 5.95
C PHE A 50 -11.23 -8.93 6.12
N LEU A 51 -10.98 -7.96 5.21
CA LEU A 51 -11.67 -6.67 5.21
C LEU A 51 -12.85 -6.75 4.24
N THR A 52 -14.05 -6.48 4.73
CA THR A 52 -15.29 -6.40 3.94
C THR A 52 -15.71 -4.95 3.74
N ALA A 53 -16.56 -4.70 2.76
CA ALA A 53 -16.99 -3.35 2.43
C ALA A 53 -17.73 -2.66 3.57
N ASP A 54 -18.55 -3.40 4.32
CA ASP A 54 -19.34 -2.88 5.45
C ASP A 54 -18.52 -2.41 6.65
N MET A 55 -17.26 -2.89 6.76
CA MET A 55 -16.31 -2.41 7.77
C MET A 55 -15.78 -0.99 7.50
N LEU A 56 -15.85 -0.54 6.25
CA LEU A 56 -15.31 0.76 5.86
C LEU A 56 -16.32 1.90 6.12
N ALA A 57 -15.87 2.93 6.80
CA ALA A 57 -16.67 4.14 6.97
C ALA A 57 -16.93 4.84 5.63
N ARG A 58 -18.10 5.47 5.48
CA ARG A 58 -18.36 6.35 4.34
C ARG A 58 -17.36 7.51 4.35
N GLY A 59 -16.80 7.81 3.20
CA GLY A 59 -15.78 8.85 3.08
C GLY A 59 -14.38 8.35 3.38
N SER A 60 -14.15 7.05 3.58
CA SER A 60 -12.82 6.54 3.89
C SER A 60 -11.93 6.37 2.64
N HIS A 61 -10.64 6.24 2.89
CA HIS A 61 -9.62 5.87 1.91
C HIS A 61 -8.96 4.56 2.33
N LEU A 62 -8.93 3.60 1.42
CA LEU A 62 -8.28 2.30 1.63
C LEU A 62 -6.95 2.24 0.88
N ASN A 63 -5.85 2.06 1.61
CA ASN A 63 -4.55 1.67 1.07
C ASN A 63 -4.38 0.15 1.22
N ALA A 64 -4.35 -0.60 0.12
CA ALA A 64 -4.12 -2.05 0.11
C ALA A 64 -2.68 -2.33 -0.36
N MET A 65 -1.79 -2.61 0.59
CA MET A 65 -0.34 -2.63 0.38
C MET A 65 0.33 -3.98 0.64
N GLY A 66 -0.36 -4.93 1.28
CA GLY A 66 0.27 -6.17 1.75
C GLY A 66 0.20 -7.32 0.76
N ALA A 67 -0.88 -7.45 0.00
CA ALA A 67 -1.07 -8.53 -0.97
C ALA A 67 -0.37 -8.20 -2.30
N ILE A 68 0.94 -8.44 -2.36
CA ILE A 68 1.82 -8.13 -3.51
C ILE A 68 2.21 -9.36 -4.35
N VAL A 69 1.65 -10.51 -4.06
CA VAL A 69 1.83 -11.76 -4.81
C VAL A 69 0.49 -12.48 -4.95
N PRO A 70 0.30 -13.34 -5.96
CA PRO A 70 -1.01 -13.95 -6.25
C PRO A 70 -1.60 -14.81 -5.12
N SER A 71 -0.76 -15.30 -4.21
CA SER A 71 -1.23 -16.11 -3.07
C SER A 71 -1.74 -15.29 -1.88
N ARG A 72 -1.76 -13.95 -1.98
CA ARG A 72 -2.20 -13.07 -0.89
C ARG A 72 -3.41 -12.26 -1.30
N VAL A 73 -4.29 -12.07 -0.32
CA VAL A 73 -5.49 -11.25 -0.44
C VAL A 73 -5.76 -10.56 0.91
N GLU A 74 -6.30 -9.35 0.89
CA GLU A 74 -6.56 -8.58 2.11
C GLU A 74 -8.02 -8.14 2.23
N PHE A 75 -8.73 -7.94 1.10
CA PHE A 75 -10.11 -7.46 1.12
C PHE A 75 -11.01 -8.26 0.17
N THR A 76 -12.29 -8.24 0.42
CA THR A 76 -13.32 -8.95 -0.34
C THR A 76 -13.78 -8.16 -1.55
N ASP A 77 -14.38 -8.84 -2.53
CA ASP A 77 -14.81 -8.28 -3.80
C ASP A 77 -15.81 -7.12 -3.66
N ASP A 78 -16.64 -7.14 -2.63
CA ASP A 78 -17.66 -6.11 -2.36
C ASP A 78 -17.08 -4.71 -2.11
N VAL A 79 -15.79 -4.59 -1.77
CA VAL A 79 -15.09 -3.30 -1.63
C VAL A 79 -15.07 -2.53 -2.95
N PHE A 80 -14.92 -3.22 -4.09
CA PHE A 80 -14.94 -2.56 -5.40
C PHE A 80 -16.26 -1.85 -5.68
N GLY A 81 -17.38 -2.42 -5.23
CA GLY A 81 -18.73 -1.82 -5.41
C GLY A 81 -18.95 -0.51 -4.65
N ARG A 82 -18.06 -0.15 -3.69
CA ARG A 82 -18.09 1.11 -2.95
C ARG A 82 -17.00 2.08 -3.36
N ALA A 83 -16.05 1.65 -4.20
CA ALA A 83 -14.88 2.45 -4.58
C ALA A 83 -15.19 3.40 -5.75
N ASP A 84 -15.42 4.67 -5.48
CA ASP A 84 -15.67 5.71 -6.48
C ASP A 84 -14.42 6.17 -7.23
N LEU A 85 -13.24 5.87 -6.69
CA LEU A 85 -11.96 6.09 -7.36
C LEU A 85 -11.00 4.97 -6.99
N ILE A 86 -10.49 4.28 -8.01
CA ILE A 86 -9.52 3.20 -7.86
C ILE A 86 -8.23 3.61 -8.54
N ALA A 87 -7.17 3.73 -7.75
CA ALA A 87 -5.83 4.03 -8.23
C ALA A 87 -4.85 2.91 -7.90
N VAL A 88 -3.88 2.70 -8.78
CA VAL A 88 -2.84 1.67 -8.64
C VAL A 88 -1.46 2.24 -8.94
N ASP A 89 -0.42 1.64 -8.40
CA ASP A 89 0.96 2.02 -8.73
C ASP A 89 1.36 1.60 -10.15
N SER A 90 0.99 0.38 -10.57
CA SER A 90 1.32 -0.19 -11.87
C SER A 90 0.17 -1.06 -12.39
N LEU A 91 -0.52 -0.60 -13.43
CA LEU A 91 -1.61 -1.36 -14.03
C LEU A 91 -1.16 -2.74 -14.52
N ARG A 92 0.04 -2.84 -15.09
CA ARG A 92 0.61 -4.11 -15.53
C ARG A 92 0.81 -5.06 -14.34
N SER A 93 1.45 -4.60 -13.26
CA SER A 93 1.72 -5.44 -12.10
C SER A 93 0.43 -5.90 -11.41
N ILE A 94 -0.58 -5.05 -11.35
CA ILE A 94 -1.90 -5.40 -10.80
C ILE A 94 -2.54 -6.50 -11.63
N ARG A 95 -2.58 -6.37 -12.94
CA ARG A 95 -3.13 -7.39 -13.85
C ARG A 95 -2.40 -8.73 -13.76
N ASP A 96 -1.08 -8.68 -13.60
CA ASP A 96 -0.26 -9.90 -13.55
C ASP A 96 -0.34 -10.60 -12.18
N LEU A 97 -0.45 -9.86 -11.08
CA LEU A 97 -0.14 -10.37 -9.74
C LEU A 97 -1.25 -10.22 -8.68
N SER A 98 -2.20 -9.27 -8.82
CA SER A 98 -3.25 -9.10 -7.82
C SER A 98 -4.41 -10.02 -8.08
N THR A 99 -4.60 -11.00 -7.22
CA THR A 99 -5.76 -11.92 -7.27
C THR A 99 -7.06 -11.17 -7.07
N GLU A 100 -7.14 -10.25 -6.10
CA GLU A 100 -8.33 -9.43 -5.84
C GLU A 100 -8.82 -8.71 -7.09
N PHE A 101 -7.92 -8.06 -7.82
CA PHE A 101 -8.26 -7.32 -9.04
C PHE A 101 -8.55 -8.22 -10.24
N ARG A 102 -7.81 -9.31 -10.38
CA ARG A 102 -8.03 -10.26 -11.49
C ARG A 102 -9.36 -10.98 -11.37
N ASP A 103 -9.75 -11.36 -10.16
CA ASP A 103 -11.01 -12.03 -9.91
C ASP A 103 -12.19 -11.09 -10.16
N HIS A 104 -12.05 -9.78 -9.85
CA HIS A 104 -13.08 -8.77 -10.07
C HIS A 104 -13.20 -8.34 -11.54
N TYR A 105 -12.10 -7.97 -12.17
CA TYR A 105 -12.11 -7.37 -13.52
C TYR A 105 -11.96 -8.40 -14.65
N GLY A 106 -11.46 -9.59 -14.38
CA GLY A 106 -11.20 -10.62 -15.39
C GLY A 106 -10.20 -10.20 -16.46
N GLU A 107 -10.33 -10.77 -17.65
CA GLU A 107 -9.42 -10.57 -18.78
C GLU A 107 -9.91 -9.48 -19.77
N ASP A 108 -11.15 -9.00 -19.62
CA ASP A 108 -11.72 -7.99 -20.53
C ASP A 108 -11.09 -6.61 -20.29
N ASP A 109 -10.37 -6.10 -21.28
CA ASP A 109 -9.73 -4.78 -21.20
C ASP A 109 -10.73 -3.63 -20.94
N ALA A 110 -11.97 -3.76 -21.35
CA ALA A 110 -13.00 -2.75 -21.12
C ALA A 110 -13.31 -2.58 -19.63
N ALA A 111 -13.29 -3.67 -18.86
CA ALA A 111 -13.53 -3.62 -17.42
C ALA A 111 -12.46 -2.84 -16.64
N TRP A 112 -11.24 -2.75 -17.18
CA TRP A 112 -10.11 -2.07 -16.53
C TRP A 112 -10.02 -0.56 -16.82
N GLN A 113 -10.90 0.00 -17.65
CA GLN A 113 -10.79 1.39 -18.10
C GLN A 113 -10.89 2.42 -16.96
N ASP A 114 -11.61 2.07 -15.89
CA ASP A 114 -11.80 2.94 -14.73
C ASP A 114 -10.68 2.80 -13.69
N VAL A 115 -9.78 1.81 -13.85
CA VAL A 115 -8.62 1.65 -12.98
C VAL A 115 -7.51 2.62 -13.40
N ARG A 116 -7.24 3.61 -12.56
CA ARG A 116 -6.27 4.68 -12.84
C ARG A 116 -4.88 4.33 -12.30
N THR A 117 -3.84 4.77 -12.97
CA THR A 117 -2.53 4.77 -12.31
C THR A 117 -2.39 6.01 -11.44
N ILE A 118 -1.70 5.90 -10.30
CA ILE A 118 -1.44 7.08 -9.45
C ILE A 118 -0.72 8.18 -10.24
N ALA A 119 0.12 7.82 -11.20
CA ALA A 119 0.78 8.76 -12.10
C ALA A 119 -0.22 9.52 -12.98
N SER A 120 -1.27 8.86 -13.49
CA SER A 120 -2.30 9.53 -14.29
C SER A 120 -3.18 10.45 -13.44
N VAL A 121 -3.49 10.04 -12.20
CA VAL A 121 -4.24 10.88 -11.25
C VAL A 121 -3.47 12.17 -10.94
N ILE A 122 -2.17 12.05 -10.65
CA ILE A 122 -1.30 13.22 -10.40
C ILE A 122 -1.17 14.10 -11.63
N ALA A 123 -0.96 13.51 -12.82
CA ALA A 123 -0.79 14.28 -14.07
C ALA A 123 -2.07 15.02 -14.49
N ALA A 124 -3.23 14.52 -14.12
CA ALA A 124 -4.52 15.15 -14.39
C ALA A 124 -4.95 16.14 -13.30
N ASP A 125 -4.12 16.33 -12.25
CA ASP A 125 -4.47 17.11 -11.05
C ASP A 125 -5.82 16.70 -10.45
N GLU A 126 -6.13 15.39 -10.52
CA GLU A 126 -7.37 14.85 -9.99
C GLU A 126 -7.32 14.81 -8.47
N THR A 127 -8.39 15.23 -7.86
CA THR A 127 -8.61 15.14 -6.42
C THR A 127 -9.63 14.06 -6.11
N ARG A 128 -9.77 13.74 -4.84
CA ARG A 128 -10.84 12.86 -4.38
C ARG A 128 -12.20 13.40 -4.86
N PRO A 129 -13.06 12.58 -5.50
CA PRO A 129 -14.40 13.00 -5.90
C PRO A 129 -15.21 13.52 -4.70
N GLU A 130 -15.95 14.61 -4.91
CA GLU A 130 -16.82 15.16 -3.85
C GLU A 130 -17.91 14.13 -3.51
N GLY A 131 -18.11 13.88 -2.22
CA GLY A 131 -19.09 12.93 -1.74
C GLY A 131 -18.72 11.46 -1.94
N ALA A 132 -17.49 11.17 -2.41
CA ALA A 132 -17.03 9.79 -2.61
C ALA A 132 -17.24 8.93 -1.38
N ASP A 133 -17.77 7.72 -1.59
CA ASP A 133 -18.00 6.75 -0.54
C ASP A 133 -16.67 6.15 -0.08
N VAL A 134 -15.96 5.45 -0.94
CA VAL A 134 -14.62 4.90 -0.69
C VAL A 134 -13.69 5.30 -1.82
N THR A 135 -12.42 5.54 -1.53
CA THR A 135 -11.36 5.56 -2.55
C THR A 135 -10.34 4.49 -2.22
N LEU A 136 -9.90 3.75 -3.24
CA LEU A 136 -8.99 2.62 -3.11
C LEU A 136 -7.66 2.92 -3.81
N PHE A 137 -6.55 2.73 -3.10
CA PHE A 137 -5.23 2.66 -3.68
C PHE A 137 -4.64 1.27 -3.45
N LYS A 138 -4.26 0.59 -4.54
CA LYS A 138 -3.55 -0.69 -4.49
C LYS A 138 -2.12 -0.54 -4.99
N ALA A 139 -1.16 -0.99 -4.19
CA ALA A 139 0.24 -1.04 -4.59
C ALA A 139 0.76 -2.48 -4.63
N MET A 140 1.50 -2.78 -5.70
CA MET A 140 2.26 -4.03 -5.84
C MET A 140 3.75 -3.82 -5.59
N GLY A 141 4.18 -2.55 -5.49
CA GLY A 141 5.57 -2.17 -5.41
C GLY A 141 6.22 -2.02 -6.79
N MET A 142 7.05 -1.00 -6.93
CA MET A 142 7.80 -0.73 -8.16
C MET A 142 9.25 -0.43 -7.83
N GLY A 143 10.20 -1.15 -8.43
CA GLY A 143 11.63 -0.85 -8.31
C GLY A 143 12.01 0.58 -8.70
N LEU A 144 11.21 1.24 -9.56
CA LEU A 144 11.42 2.65 -9.90
C LEU A 144 11.17 3.57 -8.70
N SER A 145 10.19 3.27 -7.86
CA SER A 145 9.92 4.01 -6.62
C SER A 145 11.05 3.83 -5.62
N ASP A 146 11.58 2.60 -5.49
CA ASP A 146 12.73 2.31 -4.64
C ASP A 146 13.98 3.07 -5.10
N LEU A 147 14.22 3.11 -6.43
CA LEU A 147 15.32 3.87 -7.00
C LEU A 147 15.18 5.37 -6.74
N ALA A 148 13.99 5.94 -6.95
CA ALA A 148 13.73 7.36 -6.70
C ALA A 148 13.98 7.72 -5.21
N LEU A 149 13.49 6.88 -4.30
CA LEU A 149 13.73 7.05 -2.87
C LEU A 149 15.21 6.93 -2.53
N ALA A 150 15.90 5.93 -3.08
CA ALA A 150 17.33 5.73 -2.85
C ALA A 150 18.17 6.94 -3.31
N ILE A 151 17.84 7.52 -4.46
CA ILE A 151 18.49 8.74 -4.97
C ILE A 151 18.29 9.91 -3.99
N GLU A 152 17.08 10.13 -3.50
CA GLU A 152 16.79 11.23 -2.56
C GLU A 152 17.46 11.00 -1.19
N VAL A 153 17.44 9.77 -0.68
CA VAL A 153 18.15 9.39 0.56
C VAL A 153 19.66 9.64 0.42
N LEU A 154 20.26 9.22 -0.70
CA LEU A 154 21.67 9.43 -0.96
C LEU A 154 22.03 10.93 -1.02
N LYS A 155 21.22 11.72 -1.70
CA LYS A 155 21.37 13.18 -1.79
C LYS A 155 21.35 13.85 -0.40
N ARG A 156 20.35 13.50 0.42
CA ARG A 156 20.23 14.03 1.79
C ARG A 156 21.36 13.55 2.70
N ALA A 157 21.76 12.29 2.61
CA ALA A 157 22.87 11.75 3.40
C ALA A 157 24.19 12.47 3.08
N ARG A 158 24.47 12.72 1.81
CA ARG A 158 25.65 13.50 1.38
C ARG A 158 25.62 14.93 1.90
N ALA A 159 24.48 15.62 1.79
CA ALA A 159 24.32 16.99 2.28
C ALA A 159 24.49 17.10 3.81
N GLN A 160 24.20 16.06 4.55
CA GLN A 160 24.31 16.00 6.02
C GLN A 160 25.58 15.29 6.51
N ASN A 161 26.50 14.91 5.60
CA ASN A 161 27.69 14.11 5.91
C ASN A 161 27.37 12.82 6.69
N LYS A 162 26.27 12.15 6.35
CA LYS A 162 25.85 10.89 6.97
C LYS A 162 26.24 9.69 6.09
N GLY A 163 26.53 8.57 6.75
CA GLY A 163 26.92 7.32 6.10
C GLY A 163 28.42 7.15 5.99
N HIS A 164 28.83 6.00 5.47
CA HIS A 164 30.23 5.65 5.25
C HIS A 164 30.46 5.38 3.76
N LYS A 165 31.56 5.91 3.21
CA LYS A 165 31.95 5.61 1.85
C LYS A 165 32.48 4.16 1.80
N VAL A 166 31.79 3.31 1.04
CA VAL A 166 32.28 1.96 0.76
C VAL A 166 33.35 2.05 -0.31
N PRO A 167 34.49 1.33 -0.18
CA PRO A 167 35.52 1.30 -1.22
C PRO A 167 34.96 0.83 -2.56
N ASP A 168 35.48 1.37 -3.65
CA ASP A 168 35.10 0.97 -4.98
C ASP A 168 35.39 -0.53 -5.20
N ARG A 169 34.48 -1.25 -5.83
CA ARG A 169 34.68 -2.66 -6.17
C ARG A 169 35.87 -2.79 -7.13
N VAL A 170 36.89 -3.50 -6.72
CA VAL A 170 37.94 -3.96 -7.63
C VAL A 170 37.34 -5.05 -8.51
N LYS A 171 37.23 -4.82 -9.82
CA LYS A 171 36.85 -5.86 -10.77
C LYS A 171 38.01 -6.88 -10.81
N LEU A 172 37.77 -8.05 -10.25
CA LEU A 172 38.68 -9.17 -10.45
C LEU A 172 38.51 -9.65 -11.90
N PRO A 173 39.65 -10.01 -12.58
CA PRO A 173 39.56 -10.60 -13.91
C PRO A 173 38.76 -11.90 -13.85
N ALA A 174 37.99 -12.17 -14.93
CA ALA A 174 37.26 -13.40 -15.03
C ALA A 174 38.27 -14.58 -14.91
N ARG A 175 37.98 -15.52 -14.04
CA ARG A 175 38.70 -16.79 -14.05
C ARG A 175 38.27 -17.54 -15.32
N LEU A 176 39.18 -17.67 -16.25
CA LEU A 176 39.12 -18.56 -17.42
C LEU A 176 39.23 -20.02 -16.98
#